data_2efa524e68e304fa5d2ff9f87ca32ed3
#
_entry.id   2efa524e68e304fa5d2ff9f87ca32ed3
#
_cell.length_a   1.000
_cell.length_b   1.000
_cell.length_c   1.000
_cell.angle_alpha   90.00
_cell.angle_beta   90.00
_cell.angle_gamma   90.00
#
_symmetry.space_group_name_H-M   'P 1'
#
loop_
_entity.id
_entity.type
_entity.pdbx_description
1 polymer ?
#
loop_
_entity_poly.entity_id
_entity_poly.type
_entity_poly.pdbx_seq_one_letter_code
_entity_poly.pdbx_strand_id
1 'polypeptide(L)'
;MVKEGLMKKLLVLSLVFACMTGNAQVPADSVVMTVAGKQIPLDEFIFIAQKNSEVNLSDRKSVNAYVELFKNFKLKVAEAEDLGLDKTKAFKDELDSYRAQLTSSYLSDKDGEEAAVRAI
;
A
#
# COMPACT_ATOMS: atom_id res chain seq x y z
N MET A 1 -45.30 -36.58 -16.81
CA MET A 1 -43.90 -37.01 -17.07
C MET A 1 -43.02 -35.91 -17.69
N VAL A 2 -43.55 -34.96 -18.42
CA VAL A 2 -42.71 -33.89 -19.06
C VAL A 2 -42.31 -32.76 -18.08
N LYS A 3 -43.07 -32.54 -16.99
CA LYS A 3 -42.79 -31.43 -16.03
C LYS A 3 -41.62 -31.69 -15.06
N GLU A 4 -41.35 -32.94 -14.68
CA GLU A 4 -40.26 -33.25 -13.74
C GLU A 4 -38.86 -33.09 -14.37
N GLY A 5 -38.71 -33.43 -15.65
CA GLY A 5 -37.45 -33.28 -16.36
C GLY A 5 -37.05 -31.81 -16.60
N LEU A 6 -38.05 -30.95 -16.78
CA LEU A 6 -37.84 -29.51 -17.00
C LEU A 6 -37.47 -28.81 -15.68
N MET A 7 -38.13 -29.20 -14.55
CA MET A 7 -37.78 -28.65 -13.22
C MET A 7 -36.37 -29.05 -12.78
N LYS A 8 -35.95 -30.29 -13.03
CA LYS A 8 -34.59 -30.74 -12.72
C LYS A 8 -33.54 -30.02 -13.54
N LYS A 9 -33.82 -29.73 -14.84
CA LYS A 9 -32.93 -28.94 -15.70
C LYS A 9 -32.86 -27.45 -15.29
N LEU A 10 -33.96 -26.87 -14.84
CA LEU A 10 -34.00 -25.51 -14.28
C LEU A 10 -33.28 -25.39 -12.97
N LEU A 11 -33.36 -26.39 -12.08
CA LEU A 11 -32.63 -26.43 -10.81
C LEU A 11 -31.11 -26.57 -11.01
N VAL A 12 -30.68 -27.36 -11.99
CA VAL A 12 -29.25 -27.49 -12.34
C VAL A 12 -28.72 -26.22 -12.96
N LEU A 13 -29.52 -25.53 -13.78
CA LEU A 13 -29.12 -24.26 -14.42
C LEU A 13 -29.02 -23.12 -13.40
N SER A 14 -29.88 -23.10 -12.35
CA SER A 14 -29.80 -22.09 -11.28
C SER A 14 -28.59 -22.31 -10.35
N LEU A 15 -28.16 -23.56 -10.15
CA LEU A 15 -27.00 -23.87 -9.32
C LEU A 15 -25.67 -23.46 -9.97
N VAL A 16 -25.59 -23.49 -11.30
CA VAL A 16 -24.37 -23.08 -12.04
C VAL A 16 -24.18 -21.55 -12.05
N PHE A 17 -25.27 -20.77 -11.92
CA PHE A 17 -25.18 -19.31 -11.93
C PHE A 17 -24.80 -18.71 -10.57
N ALA A 18 -24.93 -19.45 -9.48
CA ALA A 18 -24.60 -18.98 -8.13
C ALA A 18 -23.09 -18.98 -7.83
N CYS A 19 -22.24 -19.53 -8.69
CA CYS A 19 -20.79 -19.63 -8.46
C CYS A 19 -19.96 -18.49 -9.08
N MET A 20 -20.57 -17.46 -9.70
CA MET A 20 -19.83 -16.42 -10.41
C MET A 20 -19.72 -15.06 -9.68
N THR A 21 -20.13 -14.96 -8.43
CA THR A 21 -19.90 -13.72 -7.64
C THR A 21 -18.78 -13.89 -6.62
N GLY A 22 -17.68 -14.52 -7.03
CA GLY A 22 -16.44 -14.46 -6.28
C GLY A 22 -15.75 -13.14 -6.58
N ASN A 23 -15.92 -12.12 -5.75
CA ASN A 23 -14.96 -11.03 -5.68
C ASN A 23 -13.63 -11.66 -5.24
N ALA A 24 -12.78 -11.98 -6.21
CA ALA A 24 -11.41 -12.41 -5.92
C ALA A 24 -10.69 -11.17 -5.35
N GLN A 25 -10.73 -11.01 -4.04
CA GLN A 25 -9.88 -10.04 -3.37
C GLN A 25 -8.44 -10.52 -3.52
N VAL A 26 -7.61 -9.72 -4.17
CA VAL A 26 -6.18 -9.98 -4.25
C VAL A 26 -5.61 -9.85 -2.82
N PRO A 27 -4.95 -10.89 -2.28
CA PRO A 27 -4.32 -10.78 -0.96
C PRO A 27 -3.33 -9.61 -0.90
N ALA A 28 -3.29 -8.91 0.23
CA ALA A 28 -2.43 -7.73 0.40
C ALA A 28 -0.92 -8.07 0.31
N ASP A 29 -0.56 -9.29 0.64
CA ASP A 29 0.79 -9.86 0.57
C ASP A 29 1.18 -10.39 -0.82
N SER A 30 0.27 -10.28 -1.81
CA SER A 30 0.57 -10.67 -3.19
C SER A 30 1.75 -9.86 -3.73
N VAL A 31 2.73 -10.56 -4.31
CA VAL A 31 3.91 -9.91 -4.93
C VAL A 31 3.49 -9.22 -6.23
N VAL A 32 3.66 -7.91 -6.31
CA VAL A 32 3.35 -7.12 -7.51
C VAL A 32 4.53 -6.98 -8.45
N MET A 33 5.76 -7.01 -7.91
CA MET A 33 6.99 -6.96 -8.71
C MET A 33 8.18 -7.48 -7.92
N THR A 34 9.28 -7.76 -8.62
CA THR A 34 10.59 -8.05 -8.01
C THR A 34 11.61 -7.05 -8.53
N VAL A 35 12.29 -6.35 -7.63
CA VAL A 35 13.30 -5.34 -7.96
C VAL A 35 14.58 -5.67 -7.19
N ALA A 36 15.71 -5.76 -7.89
CA ALA A 36 17.01 -6.11 -7.31
C ALA A 36 16.94 -7.39 -6.43
N GLY A 37 16.19 -8.41 -6.86
CA GLY A 37 16.01 -9.67 -6.13
C GLY A 37 15.06 -9.60 -4.92
N LYS A 38 14.56 -8.42 -4.55
CA LYS A 38 13.59 -8.24 -3.46
C LYS A 38 12.17 -8.28 -4.01
N GLN A 39 11.32 -9.10 -3.42
CA GLN A 39 9.88 -9.14 -3.73
C GLN A 39 9.18 -7.97 -3.05
N ILE A 40 8.31 -7.29 -3.79
CA ILE A 40 7.55 -6.15 -3.30
C ILE A 40 6.08 -6.55 -3.25
N PRO A 41 5.48 -6.57 -2.06
CA PRO A 41 4.08 -6.90 -1.89
C PRO A 41 3.16 -5.74 -2.31
N LEU A 42 1.90 -6.06 -2.56
CA LEU A 42 0.89 -5.11 -3.04
C LEU A 42 0.61 -4.00 -2.01
N ASP A 43 0.57 -4.35 -0.73
CA ASP A 43 0.31 -3.39 0.35
C ASP A 43 1.40 -2.31 0.44
N GLU A 44 2.67 -2.67 0.28
CA GLU A 44 3.78 -1.71 0.22
C GLU A 44 3.63 -0.76 -0.97
N PHE A 45 3.32 -1.31 -2.16
CA PHE A 45 3.12 -0.50 -3.35
C PHE A 45 1.97 0.50 -3.17
N ILE A 46 0.82 0.04 -2.69
CA ILE A 46 -0.36 0.89 -2.44
C ILE A 46 -0.07 1.93 -1.36
N PHE A 47 0.56 1.53 -0.26
CA PHE A 47 0.88 2.44 0.84
C PHE A 47 1.75 3.62 0.39
N ILE A 48 2.77 3.36 -0.44
CA ILE A 48 3.65 4.42 -0.95
C ILE A 48 2.93 5.24 -2.03
N ALA A 49 2.14 4.59 -2.91
CA ALA A 49 1.37 5.28 -3.94
C ALA A 49 0.35 6.27 -3.35
N GLN A 50 -0.33 5.89 -2.27
CA GLN A 50 -1.31 6.76 -1.59
C GLN A 50 -0.71 8.02 -0.96
N LYS A 51 0.58 8.01 -0.67
CA LYS A 51 1.30 9.21 -0.17
C LYS A 51 1.63 10.20 -1.29
N ASN A 52 1.51 9.78 -2.54
CA ASN A 52 1.72 10.64 -3.69
C ASN A 52 0.37 11.14 -4.21
N SER A 53 0.08 12.43 -3.97
CA SER A 53 -1.19 13.06 -4.35
C SER A 53 -1.46 13.09 -5.85
N GLU A 54 -0.45 12.87 -6.69
CA GLU A 54 -0.57 12.87 -8.15
C GLU A 54 -1.00 11.50 -8.70
N VAL A 55 -1.00 10.45 -7.87
CA VAL A 55 -1.34 9.10 -8.29
C VAL A 55 -2.83 8.81 -8.09
N ASN A 56 -3.54 8.60 -9.19
CA ASN A 56 -4.91 8.11 -9.16
C ASN A 56 -4.93 6.58 -9.32
N LEU A 57 -5.16 5.87 -8.22
CA LEU A 57 -5.20 4.40 -8.20
C LEU A 57 -6.39 3.80 -8.97
N SER A 58 -7.42 4.60 -9.28
CA SER A 58 -8.56 4.19 -10.09
C SER A 58 -8.32 4.36 -11.59
N ASP A 59 -7.27 5.05 -11.99
CA ASP A 59 -6.90 5.26 -13.40
C ASP A 59 -5.70 4.39 -13.78
N ARG A 60 -5.94 3.45 -14.71
CA ARG A 60 -4.92 2.52 -15.20
C ARG A 60 -3.69 3.23 -15.78
N LYS A 61 -3.88 4.37 -16.48
CA LYS A 61 -2.78 5.12 -17.07
C LYS A 61 -1.90 5.75 -15.99
N SER A 62 -2.52 6.33 -14.98
CA SER A 62 -1.84 6.88 -13.80
C SER A 62 -1.05 5.81 -13.06
N VAL A 63 -1.66 4.65 -12.80
CA VAL A 63 -0.99 3.52 -12.15
C VAL A 63 0.20 3.02 -12.97
N ASN A 64 0.06 2.84 -14.28
CA ASN A 64 1.16 2.37 -15.14
C ASN A 64 2.34 3.36 -15.15
N ALA A 65 2.07 4.66 -15.20
CA ALA A 65 3.12 5.68 -15.12
C ALA A 65 3.84 5.63 -13.75
N TYR A 66 3.07 5.43 -12.67
CA TYR A 66 3.64 5.33 -11.34
C TYR A 66 4.46 4.05 -11.13
N VAL A 67 4.09 2.93 -11.73
CA VAL A 67 4.87 1.67 -11.68
C VAL A 67 6.33 1.91 -12.12
N GLU A 68 6.55 2.67 -13.19
CA GLU A 68 7.92 2.98 -13.66
C GLU A 68 8.68 3.88 -12.67
N LEU A 69 8.02 4.87 -12.10
CA LEU A 69 8.62 5.72 -11.05
C LEU A 69 8.96 4.91 -9.81
N PHE A 70 8.05 4.07 -9.36
CA PHE A 70 8.24 3.23 -8.19
C PHE A 70 9.38 2.21 -8.39
N LYS A 71 9.45 1.57 -9.55
CA LYS A 71 10.55 0.67 -9.91
C LYS A 71 11.90 1.39 -9.84
N ASN A 72 12.00 2.57 -10.44
CA ASN A 72 13.22 3.36 -10.41
C ASN A 72 13.60 3.81 -8.99
N PHE A 73 12.62 4.17 -8.17
CA PHE A 73 12.83 4.46 -6.75
C PHE A 73 13.42 3.26 -6.02
N LYS A 74 12.84 2.07 -6.18
CA LYS A 74 13.32 0.84 -5.53
C LYS A 74 14.72 0.42 -5.99
N LEU A 75 15.04 0.63 -7.27
CA LEU A 75 16.40 0.38 -7.80
C LEU A 75 17.42 1.31 -7.16
N LYS A 76 17.10 2.61 -7.01
CA LYS A 76 17.99 3.57 -6.33
C LYS A 76 18.19 3.23 -4.86
N VAL A 77 17.14 2.77 -4.17
CA VAL A 77 17.25 2.32 -2.78
C VAL A 77 18.16 1.11 -2.67
N ALA A 78 17.98 0.10 -3.55
CA ALA A 78 18.83 -1.08 -3.56
C ALA A 78 20.30 -0.74 -3.81
N GLU A 79 20.59 0.12 -4.77
CA GLU A 79 21.96 0.59 -5.04
C GLU A 79 22.56 1.34 -3.86
N ALA A 80 21.78 2.21 -3.20
CA ALA A 80 22.24 2.93 -2.01
C ALA A 80 22.57 1.99 -0.84
N GLU A 81 21.76 0.94 -0.65
CA GLU A 81 22.01 -0.10 0.34
C GLU A 81 23.27 -0.92 0.01
N ASP A 82 23.47 -1.30 -1.25
CA ASP A 82 24.64 -2.04 -1.71
C ASP A 82 25.94 -1.24 -1.55
N LEU A 83 25.87 0.08 -1.75
CA LEU A 83 26.96 1.02 -1.48
C LEU A 83 27.14 1.33 0.01
N GLY A 84 26.27 0.84 0.90
CA GLY A 84 26.33 1.06 2.33
C GLY A 84 26.02 2.49 2.78
N LEU A 85 25.34 3.28 1.95
CA LEU A 85 24.99 4.67 2.27
C LEU A 85 24.07 4.79 3.48
N ASP A 86 23.18 3.80 3.67
CA ASP A 86 22.29 3.65 4.82
C ASP A 86 23.03 3.45 6.15
N LYS A 87 24.29 3.01 6.10
CA LYS A 87 25.16 2.74 7.28
C LYS A 87 26.06 3.91 7.63
N THR A 88 26.13 4.94 6.80
CA THR A 88 26.97 6.10 7.04
C THR A 88 26.50 6.88 8.28
N LYS A 89 27.48 7.52 8.97
CA LYS A 89 27.15 8.37 10.12
C LYS A 89 26.24 9.53 9.71
N ALA A 90 26.52 10.16 8.58
CA ALA A 90 25.75 11.29 8.08
C ALA A 90 24.26 10.93 7.86
N PHE A 91 23.98 9.79 7.21
CA PHE A 91 22.62 9.31 7.02
C PHE A 91 21.88 9.04 8.35
N LYS A 92 22.57 8.40 9.31
CA LYS A 92 21.98 8.10 10.61
C LYS A 92 21.66 9.36 11.40
N ASP A 93 22.59 10.31 11.45
CA ASP A 93 22.43 11.59 12.15
C ASP A 93 21.24 12.38 11.56
N GLU A 94 21.11 12.40 10.23
CA GLU A 94 19.99 13.06 9.55
C GLU A 94 18.66 12.37 9.83
N LEU A 95 18.62 11.04 9.76
CA LEU A 95 17.42 10.25 10.08
C LEU A 95 16.95 10.47 11.51
N ASP A 96 17.87 10.51 12.47
CA ASP A 96 17.55 10.75 13.87
C ASP A 96 17.04 12.18 14.09
N SER A 97 17.60 13.16 13.36
CA SER A 97 17.09 14.53 13.36
C SER A 97 15.65 14.63 12.86
N TYR A 98 15.32 13.97 11.74
CA TYR A 98 13.94 13.92 11.23
C TYR A 98 12.99 13.23 12.21
N ARG A 99 13.41 12.13 12.81
CA ARG A 99 12.61 11.43 13.83
C ARG A 99 12.31 12.34 15.02
N ALA A 100 13.32 13.05 15.52
CA ALA A 100 13.15 13.98 16.63
C ALA A 100 12.18 15.13 16.29
N GLN A 101 12.27 15.70 15.08
CA GLN A 101 11.36 16.74 14.61
C GLN A 101 9.92 16.24 14.53
N LEU A 102 9.69 15.05 13.98
CA LEU A 102 8.36 14.45 13.91
C LEU A 102 7.80 14.17 15.31
N THR A 103 8.62 13.58 16.18
CA THR A 103 8.20 13.25 17.54
C THR A 103 7.81 14.49 18.33
N SER A 104 8.55 15.58 18.22
CA SER A 104 8.23 16.84 18.92
C SER A 104 6.90 17.44 18.45
N SER A 105 6.56 17.30 17.18
CA SER A 105 5.29 17.79 16.62
C SER A 105 4.08 16.97 17.06
N TYR A 106 4.27 15.67 17.30
CA TYR A 106 3.18 14.76 17.71
C TYR A 106 3.01 14.67 19.24
N LEU A 107 4.09 14.89 20.00
CA LEU A 107 4.04 14.83 21.48
C LEU A 107 3.77 16.17 22.16
N SER A 108 3.76 17.29 21.44
CA SER A 108 3.32 18.57 22.00
C SER A 108 1.79 18.58 22.12
N ASP A 109 1.29 18.32 23.31
CA ASP A 109 -0.11 18.50 23.66
C ASP A 109 -0.39 20.00 23.83
N LYS A 110 -0.60 20.68 22.69
CA LYS A 110 -0.90 22.13 22.67
C LYS A 110 -2.18 22.47 23.44
N ASP A 111 -3.16 21.59 23.43
CA ASP A 111 -4.42 21.77 24.11
C ASP A 111 -4.25 21.66 25.65
N GLY A 112 -3.38 20.75 26.10
CA GLY A 112 -3.00 20.62 27.49
C GLY A 112 -2.17 21.79 28.00
N GLU A 113 -1.22 22.31 27.20
CA GLU A 113 -0.44 23.50 27.53
C GLU A 113 -1.33 24.77 27.63
N GLU A 114 -2.24 24.99 26.66
CA GLU A 114 -3.18 26.13 26.71
C GLU A 114 -4.16 26.04 27.90
N ALA A 115 -4.63 24.83 28.22
CA ALA A 115 -5.48 24.62 29.37
C ALA A 115 -4.75 24.92 30.70
N ALA A 116 -3.48 24.51 30.82
CA ALA A 116 -2.64 24.79 31.98
C ALA A 116 -2.36 26.31 32.15
N VAL A 117 -2.09 27.01 31.05
CA VAL A 117 -1.87 28.48 31.06
C VAL A 117 -3.13 29.25 31.44
N ARG A 118 -4.32 28.80 31.06
CA ARG A 118 -5.59 29.44 31.43
C ARG A 118 -6.02 29.20 32.88
N ALA A 119 -5.43 28.19 33.53
CA ALA A 119 -5.74 27.83 34.90
C ALA A 119 -4.93 28.62 35.97
N ILE A 120 -3.98 29.46 35.53
CA ILE A 120 -3.17 30.35 36.36
C ILE A 120 -3.78 31.76 36.35
#